data_6bd66331b86a3e801923ad14c037d4ca
#
_entry.id   6bd66331b86a3e801923ad14c037d4ca
#
_cell.length_a   1.000
_cell.length_b   1.000
_cell.length_c   1.000
_cell.angle_alpha   90.00
_cell.angle_beta   90.00
_cell.angle_gamma   90.00
#
_symmetry.space_group_name_H-M   'P 1'
#
loop_
_entity.id
_entity.type
_entity.pdbx_description
1 polymer ?
#
loop_
_entity_poly.entity_id
_entity_poly.type
_entity_poly.pdbx_seq_one_letter_code
_entity_poly.pdbx_strand_id
1 'polypeptide(L)' 'MIKHATIKDLAQALGISKSTVSRALADHSDVKPETKRLVLEMAEKMNYRPN' A
#
# COMPACT_ATOMS: atom_id res chain seq x y z
N MET A 1 1.10 4.47 22.34
CA MET A 1 2.03 4.80 21.24
C MET A 1 1.38 4.56 19.91
N ILE A 2 1.37 5.56 19.05
CA ILE A 2 0.78 5.41 17.72
C ILE A 2 1.80 4.76 16.80
N LYS A 3 1.48 3.58 16.31
CA LYS A 3 2.34 2.88 15.38
C LYS A 3 1.85 3.12 13.96
N HIS A 4 2.70 3.73 13.15
CA HIS A 4 2.37 3.93 11.75
C HIS A 4 2.51 2.63 10.99
N ALA A 5 1.58 2.40 10.06
CA ALA A 5 1.66 1.24 9.20
C ALA A 5 2.86 1.36 8.26
N THR A 6 3.45 0.22 7.92
CA THR A 6 4.56 0.15 6.98
C THR A 6 4.08 -0.53 5.69
N ILE A 7 4.94 -0.50 4.66
CA ILE A 7 4.65 -1.22 3.42
C ILE A 7 4.40 -2.70 3.70
N LYS A 8 5.15 -3.27 4.64
CA LYS A 8 4.96 -4.65 5.04
C LYS A 8 3.55 -4.89 5.59
N ASP A 9 3.07 -3.97 6.42
CA ASP A 9 1.73 -4.07 6.99
C ASP A 9 0.67 -4.02 5.90
N LEU A 10 0.83 -3.11 4.94
CA LEU A 10 -0.09 -3.00 3.82
C LEU A 10 -0.09 -4.28 2.98
N ALA A 11 1.09 -4.80 2.70
CA ALA A 11 1.21 -6.02 1.90
C ALA A 11 0.50 -7.19 2.58
N GLN A 12 0.68 -7.35 3.87
CA GLN A 12 0.03 -8.41 4.63
C GLN A 12 -1.49 -8.24 4.64
N ALA A 13 -1.96 -7.02 4.86
CA ALA A 13 -3.38 -6.74 4.91
C ALA A 13 -4.06 -7.01 3.58
N LEU A 14 -3.37 -6.75 2.48
CA LEU A 14 -3.91 -6.93 1.13
C LEU A 14 -3.59 -8.30 0.53
N GLY A 15 -2.70 -9.07 1.15
CA GLY A 15 -2.30 -10.36 0.62
C GLY A 15 -1.47 -10.27 -0.64
N ILE A 16 -0.68 -9.21 -0.78
CA ILE A 16 0.19 -8.99 -1.94
C ILE A 16 1.63 -8.77 -1.47
N SER A 17 2.56 -8.72 -2.42
CA SER A 17 3.96 -8.52 -2.09
C SER A 17 4.26 -7.06 -1.76
N LYS A 18 5.34 -6.84 -1.01
CA LYS A 18 5.81 -5.49 -0.70
C LYS A 18 6.17 -4.72 -1.97
N SER A 19 6.73 -5.42 -2.95
CA SER A 19 7.07 -4.81 -4.23
C SER A 19 5.83 -4.26 -4.92
N THR A 20 4.73 -5.02 -4.89
CA THR A 20 3.48 -4.58 -5.50
C THR A 20 2.93 -3.34 -4.79
N VAL A 21 3.00 -3.33 -3.45
CA VAL A 21 2.55 -2.16 -2.68
C VAL A 21 3.39 -0.93 -3.05
N SER A 22 4.70 -1.11 -3.08
CA SER A 22 5.61 -0.01 -3.40
C SER A 22 5.33 0.57 -4.79
N ARG A 23 5.12 -0.30 -5.77
CA ARG A 23 4.81 0.15 -7.13
C ARG A 23 3.45 0.84 -7.19
N ALA A 24 2.47 0.30 -6.47
CA ALA A 24 1.14 0.92 -6.44
C ALA A 24 1.20 2.33 -5.85
N LEU A 25 1.97 2.52 -4.79
CA LEU A 25 2.13 3.84 -4.18
C LEU A 25 2.89 4.81 -5.08
N ALA A 26 3.77 4.28 -5.92
CA ALA A 26 4.53 5.10 -6.88
C ALA A 26 3.77 5.32 -8.19
N ASP A 27 2.54 4.85 -8.29
CA ASP A 27 1.72 4.96 -9.49
C ASP A 27 2.40 4.31 -10.70
N HIS A 28 3.03 3.16 -10.47
CA HIS A 28 3.75 2.44 -11.51
C HIS A 28 2.79 1.80 -12.52
N SER A 29 3.16 1.85 -13.80
CA SER A 29 2.30 1.34 -14.86
C SER A 29 2.09 -0.17 -14.82
N ASP A 30 3.00 -0.92 -14.20
CA ASP A 30 2.88 -2.37 -14.07
C ASP A 30 1.78 -2.80 -13.10
N VAL A 31 1.26 -1.88 -12.30
CA VAL A 31 0.23 -2.17 -11.33
C VAL A 31 -1.13 -1.78 -11.90
N LYS A 32 -2.09 -2.69 -11.81
CA LYS A 32 -3.44 -2.41 -12.28
C LYS A 32 -4.09 -1.27 -11.50
N PRO A 33 -4.94 -0.46 -12.15
CA PRO A 33 -5.63 0.64 -11.45
C PRO A 33 -6.40 0.16 -10.23
N GLU A 34 -7.02 -1.01 -10.31
CA GLU A 34 -7.75 -1.57 -9.18
C GLU A 34 -6.84 -1.82 -7.99
N THR A 35 -5.66 -2.37 -8.25
CA THR A 35 -4.69 -2.64 -7.19
C THR A 35 -4.20 -1.34 -6.57
N LYS A 36 -3.92 -0.34 -7.40
CA LYS A 36 -3.52 0.98 -6.90
C LYS A 36 -4.56 1.55 -5.95
N ARG A 37 -5.81 1.45 -6.35
CA ARG A 37 -6.92 1.95 -5.56
C ARG A 37 -7.01 1.23 -4.21
N LEU A 38 -6.91 -0.10 -4.23
CA LEU A 38 -6.96 -0.90 -3.01
C LEU A 38 -5.83 -0.53 -2.06
N VAL A 39 -4.63 -0.36 -2.61
CA VAL A 39 -3.47 0.00 -1.79
C VAL A 39 -3.67 1.38 -1.17
N LEU A 40 -4.13 2.35 -1.95
CA LEU A 40 -4.36 3.70 -1.45
C LEU A 40 -5.44 3.73 -0.37
N GLU A 41 -6.52 3.00 -0.57
CA GLU A 41 -7.59 2.91 0.43
C GLU A 41 -7.08 2.29 1.72
N MET A 42 -6.34 1.20 1.62
CA MET A 42 -5.80 0.53 2.80
C MET A 42 -4.78 1.41 3.50
N ALA A 43 -3.95 2.12 2.73
CA ALA A 43 -2.97 3.05 3.29
C ALA A 43 -3.67 4.10 4.13
N GLU A 44 -4.77 4.64 3.64
CA GLU A 44 -5.54 5.64 4.38
C GLU A 44 -6.14 5.05 5.64
N LYS A 45 -6.72 3.85 5.55
CA LYS A 45 -7.32 3.19 6.70
C LYS A 45 -6.30 2.88 7.79
N MET A 46 -5.09 2.53 7.40
CA MET A 46 -4.04 2.15 8.33
C MET A 46 -3.12 3.30 8.71
N ASN A 47 -3.48 4.51 8.31
CA ASN A 47 -2.68 5.71 8.58
C ASN A 47 -1.26 5.62 8.02
N TYR A 48 -1.11 4.92 6.90
CA TYR A 48 0.19 4.87 6.24
C TYR A 48 0.43 6.20 5.51
N ARG A 49 1.60 6.78 5.73
CA ARG A 49 1.99 8.00 5.03
C ARG A 49 3.25 7.72 4.22
N PRO A 50 3.14 7.78 2.89
CA PRO A 50 4.35 7.71 2.06
C PRO A 50 5.18 8.95 2.32
N ASN A 51 6.44 8.74 2.39
CA ASN A 51 7.35 9.83 2.69
C ASN A 51 7.74 10.55 1.41
#